data_6eee9bd0ebb3000e8f60ec52d83c66ae
#
_entry.id   6eee9bd0ebb3000e8f60ec52d83c66ae
#
_cell.length_a   1.000
_cell.length_b   1.000
_cell.length_c   1.000
_cell.angle_alpha   90.00
_cell.angle_beta   90.00
_cell.angle_gamma   90.00
#
_symmetry.space_group_name_H-M   'P 1'
#
loop_
_entity.id
_entity.type
_entity.pdbx_description
1 polymer ?
#
loop_
_entity_poly.entity_id
_entity_poly.type
_entity_poly.pdbx_seq_one_letter_code
_entity_poly.pdbx_strand_id
1 'polypeptide(L)'
;MSLWLKWSLTKKGFWTRAVLCWLISIVLLKFDEVDFYDSRFKIRGGQKVTEEIVMITANPQDFSKGYDRETESLIAMNEFQQFNDGFFWDQKLWYQILNKILKQNPKSVGITLYFGENIGRINLSQAEDMVFKNKKVFWATNSGQLDKMSLPFATKADKSNIGHVELLRDEDGIIRRLPVANSLLEDLAHKMTGTDSRQNRDSLAVINYKGLSLFKSYTLSQLLTDEIPENALRGKTIFIGVDKTNQFQVPTPLGFMNKHELWAQITDNVVANQFVKKGPLLLNSVLLFSLMLLAVFVITHFPQTVSAFIFVWIAALWTAFSLWAFDTFSIWIPLVSPLVLLLLIWILYIGYHVLIIERAHEALQQEQRYLAELEQLKNNFVSLISHDLKTPIAKIQAVLDRLEVQKNIPTELTEDFINLKSYSEELNRYIQSILKVLRVESRDFKILKETADINSVIENVVERLTPLAETKKITIALKLEPIFLIEFDVTLMTEVFQNLIENAIKYTSSNGKINIKTTETDTEVLIEIQDSGEGITEEDQIHIWKKFVRGKTQDQKTKGTGLGLYLVKYFIELHGGNIHLKSVPGHGTIFYVRLPIESTQETI
;
A
#
# COMPACT_ATOMS: atom_id res chain seq x y z
N MET A 1 -9.50 17.48 -5.21
CA MET A 1 -8.16 16.90 -5.50
C MET A 1 -7.23 17.32 -4.36
N SER A 2 -6.85 16.40 -3.46
CA SER A 2 -6.17 16.74 -2.22
C SER A 2 -4.82 17.42 -2.49
N LEU A 3 -4.40 18.32 -1.60
CA LEU A 3 -3.08 18.99 -1.60
C LEU A 3 -1.93 17.97 -1.78
N TRP A 4 -2.13 16.74 -1.31
CA TRP A 4 -1.21 15.63 -1.38
C TRP A 4 -0.98 15.13 -2.82
N LEU A 5 -2.02 15.09 -3.66
CA LEU A 5 -1.91 14.70 -5.08
C LEU A 5 -1.07 15.71 -5.88
N LYS A 6 -1.29 17.01 -5.64
CA LYS A 6 -0.47 18.08 -6.24
C LYS A 6 1.00 17.95 -5.81
N TRP A 7 1.24 17.56 -4.58
CA TRP A 7 2.58 17.45 -4.02
C TRP A 7 3.36 16.24 -4.57
N SER A 8 2.71 15.07 -4.77
CA SER A 8 3.36 13.87 -5.36
C SER A 8 3.67 14.04 -6.84
N LEU A 9 2.81 14.73 -7.59
CA LEU A 9 2.98 14.97 -9.02
C LEU A 9 4.09 16.00 -9.33
N THR A 10 4.37 16.93 -8.41
CA THR A 10 5.37 17.99 -8.62
C THR A 10 6.80 17.58 -8.26
N LYS A 11 7.02 16.47 -7.57
CA LYS A 11 8.38 16.01 -7.24
C LYS A 11 8.98 15.18 -8.36
N LYS A 12 9.75 15.81 -9.22
CA LYS A 12 10.57 15.17 -10.27
C LYS A 12 11.29 13.89 -9.79
N GLY A 13 11.76 13.86 -8.55
CA GLY A 13 12.47 12.72 -7.96
C GLY A 13 11.63 11.44 -7.75
N PHE A 14 10.31 11.54 -7.57
CA PHE A 14 9.44 10.36 -7.43
C PHE A 14 9.29 9.63 -8.78
N TRP A 15 8.94 10.38 -9.83
CA TRP A 15 8.76 9.83 -11.16
C TRP A 15 10.05 9.30 -11.77
N THR A 16 11.19 9.98 -11.55
CA THR A 16 12.49 9.49 -12.03
C THR A 16 12.85 8.13 -11.42
N ARG A 17 12.54 7.89 -10.15
CA ARG A 17 12.76 6.59 -9.50
C ARG A 17 11.82 5.50 -10.03
N ALA A 18 10.54 5.81 -10.25
CA ALA A 18 9.59 4.87 -10.84
C ALA A 18 10.00 4.45 -12.25
N VAL A 19 10.43 5.41 -13.09
CA VAL A 19 10.97 5.14 -14.42
C VAL A 19 12.26 4.31 -14.34
N LEU A 20 13.14 4.58 -13.38
CA LEU A 20 14.36 3.78 -13.17
C LEU A 20 14.01 2.32 -12.83
N CYS A 21 13.03 2.08 -11.94
CA CYS A 21 12.55 0.73 -11.64
C CYS A 21 12.00 0.02 -12.87
N TRP A 22 11.25 0.73 -13.71
CA TRP A 22 10.75 0.21 -14.98
C TRP A 22 11.89 -0.16 -15.93
N LEU A 23 12.91 0.71 -16.08
CA LEU A 23 14.09 0.43 -16.90
C LEU A 23 14.86 -0.80 -16.40
N ILE A 24 15.07 -0.93 -15.09
CA ILE A 24 15.68 -2.12 -14.48
C ILE A 24 14.85 -3.37 -14.83
N SER A 25 13.53 -3.29 -14.72
CA SER A 25 12.65 -4.42 -15.03
C SER A 25 12.67 -4.80 -16.50
N ILE A 26 12.87 -3.84 -17.43
CA ILE A 26 13.08 -4.14 -18.86
C ILE A 26 14.41 -4.87 -19.07
N VAL A 27 15.45 -4.50 -18.36
CA VAL A 27 16.74 -5.22 -18.46
C VAL A 27 16.54 -6.67 -18.01
N LEU A 28 15.75 -6.91 -16.97
CA LEU A 28 15.44 -8.26 -16.50
C LEU A 28 14.63 -9.08 -17.51
N LEU A 29 13.89 -8.47 -18.44
CA LEU A 29 13.22 -9.19 -19.53
C LEU A 29 14.18 -9.88 -20.49
N LYS A 30 15.47 -9.47 -20.52
CA LYS A 30 16.49 -10.10 -21.36
C LYS A 30 17.02 -11.42 -20.76
N PHE A 31 16.86 -11.60 -19.46
CA PHE A 31 17.23 -12.85 -18.80
C PHE A 31 16.10 -13.85 -18.97
N ASP A 32 16.45 -15.05 -19.45
CA ASP A 32 15.50 -16.14 -19.55
C ASP A 32 15.15 -16.63 -18.13
N GLU A 33 13.87 -16.61 -17.81
CA GLU A 33 13.33 -17.11 -16.53
C GLU A 33 13.21 -18.64 -16.58
N VAL A 34 14.33 -19.33 -16.78
CA VAL A 34 14.37 -20.77 -17.12
C VAL A 34 13.70 -21.63 -16.05
N ASP A 35 14.00 -21.39 -14.77
CA ASP A 35 13.43 -22.18 -13.66
C ASP A 35 11.91 -22.00 -13.53
N PHE A 36 11.43 -20.77 -13.77
CA PHE A 36 9.99 -20.49 -13.77
C PHE A 36 9.29 -21.00 -15.01
N TYR A 37 10.00 -21.07 -16.12
CA TYR A 37 9.50 -21.72 -17.34
C TYR A 37 9.21 -23.19 -17.10
N ASP A 38 10.17 -23.93 -16.55
CA ASP A 38 10.03 -25.36 -16.27
C ASP A 38 8.92 -25.65 -15.24
N SER A 39 8.82 -24.79 -14.22
CA SER A 39 7.79 -24.90 -13.18
C SER A 39 6.36 -24.78 -13.75
N ARG A 40 6.16 -24.01 -14.83
CA ARG A 40 4.84 -23.87 -15.48
C ARG A 40 4.32 -25.18 -16.04
N PHE A 41 5.19 -26.00 -16.64
CA PHE A 41 4.81 -27.32 -17.15
C PHE A 41 4.41 -28.26 -16.01
N LYS A 42 5.10 -28.22 -14.89
CA LYS A 42 4.78 -29.02 -13.70
C LYS A 42 3.45 -28.62 -13.08
N ILE A 43 3.17 -27.31 -13.01
CA ILE A 43 1.90 -26.78 -12.48
C ILE A 43 0.73 -27.09 -13.40
N ARG A 44 0.94 -26.95 -14.72
CA ARG A 44 -0.10 -27.20 -15.73
C ARG A 44 -0.57 -28.64 -15.76
N GLY A 45 0.34 -29.59 -15.47
CA GLY A 45 0.04 -31.01 -15.57
C GLY A 45 -0.06 -31.54 -17.01
N GLY A 46 -0.56 -32.73 -17.15
CA GLY A 46 -0.67 -33.42 -18.46
C GLY A 46 -1.77 -32.83 -19.35
N GLN A 47 -1.43 -32.48 -20.59
CA GLN A 47 -2.38 -32.02 -21.61
C GLN A 47 -2.73 -33.14 -22.61
N LYS A 48 -3.82 -32.95 -23.31
CA LYS A 48 -4.20 -33.89 -24.37
C LYS A 48 -3.21 -33.82 -25.54
N VAL A 49 -2.77 -34.97 -25.99
CA VAL A 49 -1.97 -35.15 -27.21
C VAL A 49 -2.85 -35.68 -28.32
N THR A 50 -2.39 -35.56 -29.57
CA THR A 50 -3.11 -36.12 -30.70
C THR A 50 -3.12 -37.66 -30.65
N GLU A 51 -4.25 -38.27 -30.96
CA GLU A 51 -4.35 -39.72 -31.10
C GLU A 51 -3.73 -40.24 -32.39
N GLU A 52 -3.28 -39.33 -33.28
CA GLU A 52 -2.66 -39.70 -34.56
C GLU A 52 -1.23 -40.22 -34.40
N ILE A 53 -0.60 -40.05 -33.27
CA ILE A 53 0.77 -40.47 -32.99
C ILE A 53 0.76 -41.71 -32.11
N VAL A 54 1.52 -42.72 -32.52
CA VAL A 54 1.69 -44.00 -31.83
C VAL A 54 3.18 -44.30 -31.69
N MET A 55 3.59 -44.82 -30.56
CA MET A 55 4.97 -45.23 -30.31
C MET A 55 5.12 -46.75 -30.37
N ILE A 56 6.21 -47.19 -30.93
CA ILE A 56 6.66 -48.58 -30.84
C ILE A 56 7.98 -48.58 -30.07
N THR A 57 7.94 -49.19 -28.90
CA THR A 57 9.07 -49.13 -27.95
C THR A 57 9.72 -50.53 -27.86
N ALA A 58 11.02 -50.54 -27.98
CA ALA A 58 11.82 -51.72 -27.74
C ALA A 58 12.35 -51.70 -26.29
N ASN A 59 12.11 -52.74 -25.53
CA ASN A 59 12.74 -52.91 -24.22
C ASN A 59 14.05 -53.68 -24.37
N PRO A 60 15.07 -53.43 -23.54
CA PRO A 60 16.31 -54.23 -23.53
C PRO A 60 16.04 -55.73 -23.37
N GLN A 61 14.97 -56.11 -22.70
CA GLN A 61 14.58 -57.52 -22.51
C GLN A 61 13.97 -58.16 -23.77
N ASP A 62 13.48 -57.35 -24.71
CA ASP A 62 12.94 -57.87 -26.00
C ASP A 62 14.06 -58.40 -26.90
N PHE A 63 15.32 -58.04 -26.61
CA PHE A 63 16.49 -58.52 -27.36
C PHE A 63 16.97 -59.88 -26.93
N SER A 64 16.57 -60.36 -25.77
CA SER A 64 16.98 -61.66 -25.24
C SER A 64 16.08 -62.83 -25.65
N LYS A 65 14.96 -62.53 -26.28
CA LYS A 65 13.97 -63.57 -26.65
C LYS A 65 13.91 -63.76 -28.18
N GLY A 66 14.74 -64.62 -28.68
CA GLY A 66 14.54 -65.10 -30.02
C GLY A 66 15.63 -64.83 -31.05
N TYR A 67 16.83 -64.53 -30.63
CA TYR A 67 17.97 -64.38 -31.53
C TYR A 67 18.84 -65.64 -31.59
N ASP A 68 19.33 -65.93 -32.80
CA ASP A 68 20.37 -66.92 -32.95
C ASP A 68 21.58 -66.59 -32.07
N ARG A 69 22.21 -67.60 -31.49
CA ARG A 69 23.36 -67.44 -30.56
C ARG A 69 24.52 -66.60 -31.11
N GLU A 70 24.66 -66.57 -32.51
CA GLU A 70 25.64 -65.71 -33.14
C GLU A 70 25.30 -64.19 -33.02
N THR A 71 24.01 -63.84 -33.11
CA THR A 71 23.53 -62.45 -32.95
C THR A 71 23.56 -62.03 -31.50
N GLU A 72 23.28 -62.94 -30.59
CA GLU A 72 23.40 -62.70 -29.14
C GLU A 72 24.87 -62.48 -28.71
N SER A 73 25.80 -63.19 -29.34
CA SER A 73 27.25 -62.96 -29.08
C SER A 73 27.74 -61.64 -29.67
N LEU A 74 27.23 -61.19 -30.79
CA LEU A 74 27.53 -59.88 -31.39
C LEU A 74 26.92 -58.73 -30.58
N ILE A 75 25.74 -58.90 -30.05
CA ILE A 75 25.08 -57.96 -29.18
C ILE A 75 25.78 -57.92 -27.80
N ALA A 76 26.13 -59.07 -27.27
CA ALA A 76 26.85 -59.19 -26.00
C ALA A 76 28.31 -58.72 -26.10
N MET A 77 29.00 -58.94 -27.23
CA MET A 77 30.36 -58.43 -27.47
C MET A 77 30.41 -56.92 -27.70
N ASN A 78 29.34 -56.32 -28.16
CA ASN A 78 29.17 -54.87 -28.25
C ASN A 78 28.54 -54.27 -27.01
N GLU A 79 28.53 -55.03 -25.90
CA GLU A 79 28.15 -54.50 -24.64
C GLU A 79 28.89 -53.20 -24.34
N PHE A 80 28.17 -52.12 -24.53
CA PHE A 80 28.29 -50.94 -23.71
C PHE A 80 29.60 -50.13 -23.74
N GLN A 81 30.61 -50.46 -24.51
CA GLN A 81 31.89 -49.75 -24.38
C GLN A 81 32.18 -48.67 -25.40
N GLN A 82 31.45 -48.54 -26.49
CA GLN A 82 31.81 -47.52 -27.50
C GLN A 82 30.65 -46.97 -28.33
N PHE A 83 29.44 -46.93 -27.85
CA PHE A 83 28.38 -46.24 -28.58
C PHE A 83 28.12 -44.86 -28.01
N ASN A 84 28.87 -43.93 -28.46
CA ASN A 84 28.46 -42.57 -28.22
C ASN A 84 27.15 -42.22 -28.91
N ASP A 85 26.63 -42.96 -29.92
CA ASP A 85 25.47 -42.51 -30.69
C ASP A 85 24.75 -43.51 -31.57
N GLY A 86 24.88 -44.83 -31.44
CA GLY A 86 24.19 -45.73 -32.36
C GLY A 86 23.70 -47.02 -31.72
N PHE A 87 22.55 -47.48 -32.18
CA PHE A 87 21.98 -48.75 -31.84
C PHE A 87 21.85 -49.59 -33.10
N PHE A 88 22.35 -50.81 -33.07
CA PHE A 88 22.32 -51.67 -34.22
C PHE A 88 21.41 -52.89 -34.03
N TRP A 89 20.50 -53.08 -34.96
CA TRP A 89 19.78 -54.31 -35.11
C TRP A 89 20.11 -54.97 -36.46
N ASP A 90 20.01 -56.29 -36.49
CA ASP A 90 20.18 -57.04 -37.74
C ASP A 90 19.22 -56.53 -38.83
N GLN A 91 19.69 -56.52 -40.09
CA GLN A 91 18.95 -56.09 -41.24
C GLN A 91 17.61 -56.85 -41.44
N LYS A 92 17.61 -58.14 -41.15
CA LYS A 92 16.39 -59.00 -41.28
C LYS A 92 15.35 -58.55 -40.24
N LEU A 93 15.77 -58.21 -39.05
CA LEU A 93 14.86 -57.70 -38.01
C LEU A 93 14.25 -56.37 -38.40
N TRP A 94 15.02 -55.43 -38.88
CA TRP A 94 14.51 -54.15 -39.37
C TRP A 94 13.52 -54.34 -40.54
N TYR A 95 13.82 -55.28 -41.47
CA TYR A 95 12.89 -55.60 -42.54
C TYR A 95 11.57 -56.12 -41.96
N GLN A 96 11.60 -57.04 -41.01
CA GLN A 96 10.39 -57.60 -40.39
C GLN A 96 9.57 -56.52 -39.69
N ILE A 97 10.22 -55.64 -38.89
CA ILE A 97 9.59 -54.53 -38.19
C ILE A 97 8.87 -53.61 -39.19
N LEU A 98 9.61 -53.09 -40.14
CA LEU A 98 9.08 -52.10 -41.09
C LEU A 98 8.04 -52.72 -42.01
N ASN A 99 8.22 -53.94 -42.45
CA ASN A 99 7.25 -54.66 -43.32
C ASN A 99 5.90 -54.87 -42.60
N LYS A 100 5.92 -55.26 -41.30
CA LYS A 100 4.70 -55.41 -40.49
C LYS A 100 4.00 -54.05 -40.28
N ILE A 101 4.73 -53.01 -40.00
CA ILE A 101 4.20 -51.64 -39.84
C ILE A 101 3.59 -51.15 -41.16
N LEU A 102 4.33 -51.26 -42.27
CA LEU A 102 3.90 -50.75 -43.56
C LEU A 102 2.67 -51.50 -44.11
N LYS A 103 2.49 -52.79 -43.78
CA LYS A 103 1.27 -53.56 -44.11
C LYS A 103 0.00 -52.93 -43.54
N GLN A 104 0.07 -52.26 -42.37
CA GLN A 104 -1.06 -51.52 -41.77
C GLN A 104 -1.27 -50.14 -42.39
N ASN A 105 -0.50 -49.73 -43.39
CA ASN A 105 -0.63 -48.48 -44.11
C ASN A 105 -0.56 -47.23 -43.20
N PRO A 106 0.53 -47.01 -42.46
CA PRO A 106 0.73 -45.81 -41.63
C PRO A 106 0.81 -44.54 -42.47
N LYS A 107 0.65 -43.38 -41.85
CA LYS A 107 0.89 -42.05 -42.45
C LYS A 107 2.40 -41.82 -42.65
N SER A 108 3.18 -42.02 -41.60
CA SER A 108 4.64 -41.92 -41.61
C SER A 108 5.24 -42.75 -40.47
N VAL A 109 6.49 -43.18 -40.63
CA VAL A 109 7.24 -43.93 -39.63
C VAL A 109 8.57 -43.23 -39.41
N GLY A 110 8.81 -42.71 -38.20
CA GLY A 110 10.03 -42.04 -37.78
C GLY A 110 10.89 -42.96 -36.92
N ILE A 111 12.12 -43.19 -37.36
CA ILE A 111 13.09 -43.97 -36.60
C ILE A 111 14.03 -43.00 -35.94
N THR A 112 13.90 -42.86 -34.59
CA THR A 112 14.69 -41.90 -33.79
C THR A 112 16.04 -42.44 -33.36
N LEU A 113 16.36 -43.62 -33.81
CA LEU A 113 17.65 -44.27 -33.59
C LEU A 113 18.55 -43.94 -34.76
N TYR A 114 19.81 -43.62 -34.48
CA TYR A 114 20.82 -43.42 -35.49
C TYR A 114 21.90 -44.51 -35.40
N PHE A 115 22.45 -44.79 -36.51
CA PHE A 115 23.34 -45.93 -36.75
C PHE A 115 24.77 -45.43 -36.88
N GLY A 116 25.72 -46.09 -36.17
CA GLY A 116 27.13 -45.72 -36.20
C GLY A 116 27.87 -46.01 -37.51
N GLU A 117 29.05 -45.42 -37.69
CA GLU A 117 29.81 -45.43 -38.95
C GLU A 117 30.34 -46.83 -39.42
N ASN A 118 30.32 -47.86 -38.58
CA ASN A 118 31.10 -49.07 -38.80
C ASN A 118 30.32 -50.30 -39.30
N ILE A 119 29.20 -50.07 -39.99
CA ILE A 119 28.43 -51.23 -40.52
C ILE A 119 28.84 -51.50 -41.97
N GLY A 120 29.46 -52.65 -42.16
CA GLY A 120 29.98 -53.07 -43.45
C GLY A 120 28.91 -53.08 -44.57
N ARG A 121 29.36 -53.15 -45.81
CA ARG A 121 28.50 -53.20 -47.00
C ARG A 121 27.48 -54.32 -46.85
N ILE A 122 26.22 -53.98 -46.72
CA ILE A 122 25.11 -54.96 -46.62
C ILE A 122 24.52 -55.11 -48.00
N ASN A 123 24.43 -56.36 -48.45
CA ASN A 123 23.72 -56.67 -49.69
C ASN A 123 22.21 -56.83 -49.39
N LEU A 124 21.43 -55.85 -49.80
CA LEU A 124 20.00 -55.83 -49.64
C LEU A 124 19.36 -56.66 -50.77
N SER A 125 18.41 -57.54 -50.42
CA SER A 125 17.49 -58.11 -51.40
C SER A 125 16.60 -56.97 -51.98
N GLN A 126 16.03 -57.21 -53.15
CA GLN A 126 15.12 -56.25 -53.79
C GLN A 126 13.92 -55.90 -52.89
N ALA A 127 13.40 -56.88 -52.14
CA ALA A 127 12.30 -56.67 -51.20
C ALA A 127 12.68 -55.82 -50.03
N GLU A 128 13.88 -55.98 -49.44
CA GLU A 128 14.41 -55.17 -48.35
C GLU A 128 14.67 -53.74 -48.80
N ASP A 129 15.25 -53.55 -49.99
CA ASP A 129 15.49 -52.25 -50.57
C ASP A 129 14.21 -51.42 -50.75
N MET A 130 13.11 -52.11 -51.23
CA MET A 130 11.79 -51.47 -51.36
C MET A 130 11.19 -51.03 -50.03
N VAL A 131 11.38 -51.78 -48.95
CA VAL A 131 10.88 -51.45 -47.61
C VAL A 131 11.68 -50.31 -47.01
N PHE A 132 13.00 -50.36 -47.10
CA PHE A 132 13.88 -49.33 -46.48
C PHE A 132 13.85 -47.98 -47.20
N LYS A 133 13.59 -47.98 -48.50
CA LYS A 133 13.41 -46.76 -49.33
C LYS A 133 11.96 -46.29 -49.41
N ASN A 134 11.06 -46.89 -48.64
CA ASN A 134 9.67 -46.48 -48.67
C ASN A 134 9.53 -44.99 -48.25
N LYS A 135 8.80 -44.22 -49.07
CA LYS A 135 8.60 -42.77 -48.85
C LYS A 135 7.94 -42.40 -47.51
N LYS A 136 7.34 -43.39 -46.83
CA LYS A 136 6.74 -43.19 -45.50
C LYS A 136 7.71 -43.43 -44.35
N VAL A 137 8.91 -43.97 -44.60
CA VAL A 137 9.90 -44.30 -43.59
C VAL A 137 10.96 -43.22 -43.55
N PHE A 138 11.10 -42.58 -42.41
CA PHE A 138 12.04 -41.48 -42.17
C PHE A 138 13.11 -41.93 -41.18
N TRP A 139 14.36 -41.69 -41.55
CA TRP A 139 15.54 -42.11 -40.80
C TRP A 139 16.17 -40.91 -40.07
N ALA A 140 16.50 -41.07 -38.79
CA ALA A 140 17.17 -40.06 -38.02
C ALA A 140 18.66 -39.94 -38.35
N THR A 141 19.17 -38.72 -38.39
CA THR A 141 20.59 -38.44 -38.46
C THR A 141 21.00 -37.42 -37.41
N ASN A 142 22.19 -37.61 -36.85
CA ASN A 142 22.77 -36.69 -35.86
C ASN A 142 23.80 -35.73 -36.48
N SER A 143 24.19 -35.95 -37.73
CA SER A 143 25.21 -35.15 -38.38
C SER A 143 24.61 -33.99 -39.17
N GLY A 144 25.00 -32.75 -38.84
CA GLY A 144 24.72 -31.58 -39.68
C GLY A 144 25.46 -31.59 -41.02
N GLN A 145 26.31 -32.61 -41.30
CA GLN A 145 27.09 -32.76 -42.54
C GLN A 145 26.63 -34.01 -43.30
N LEU A 146 26.03 -33.77 -44.43
CA LEU A 146 25.53 -34.81 -45.34
C LEU A 146 26.56 -35.87 -45.77
N ASP A 147 27.85 -35.47 -45.80
CA ASP A 147 28.93 -36.33 -46.28
C ASP A 147 29.46 -37.33 -45.22
N LYS A 148 29.04 -37.20 -43.96
CA LYS A 148 29.40 -38.11 -42.86
C LYS A 148 28.25 -38.98 -42.38
N MET A 149 27.15 -39.06 -43.11
CA MET A 149 26.01 -39.89 -42.77
C MET A 149 26.31 -41.36 -43.05
N SER A 150 26.61 -42.12 -42.03
CA SER A 150 26.54 -43.57 -42.11
C SER A 150 25.13 -44.03 -41.82
N LEU A 151 24.33 -44.22 -42.86
CA LEU A 151 23.03 -44.88 -42.79
C LEU A 151 23.25 -46.33 -43.17
N PRO A 152 23.11 -47.28 -42.24
CA PRO A 152 23.48 -48.68 -42.48
C PRO A 152 22.69 -49.35 -43.60
N PHE A 153 21.48 -48.90 -43.83
CA PHE A 153 20.58 -49.49 -44.84
C PHE A 153 20.32 -48.53 -46.01
N ALA A 154 20.80 -47.32 -45.94
CA ALA A 154 20.37 -46.26 -46.84
C ALA A 154 21.50 -45.65 -47.65
N THR A 155 22.53 -46.41 -47.99
CA THR A 155 23.58 -45.94 -48.91
C THR A 155 23.02 -45.41 -50.23
N LYS A 156 21.71 -45.54 -50.43
CA LYS A 156 20.93 -45.02 -51.54
C LYS A 156 19.56 -44.47 -51.10
N ALA A 157 19.35 -44.20 -49.80
CA ALA A 157 18.09 -43.56 -49.41
C ALA A 157 18.00 -42.18 -50.07
N ASP A 158 16.82 -41.87 -50.56
CA ASP A 158 16.52 -40.54 -51.03
C ASP A 158 16.71 -39.57 -49.86
N LYS A 159 17.49 -38.50 -50.07
CA LYS A 159 17.73 -37.48 -49.05
C LYS A 159 16.44 -36.87 -48.48
N SER A 160 15.33 -37.04 -49.20
CA SER A 160 13.99 -36.62 -48.76
C SER A 160 13.50 -37.35 -47.50
N ASN A 161 13.98 -38.56 -47.24
CA ASN A 161 13.55 -39.43 -46.14
C ASN A 161 14.48 -39.36 -44.90
N ILE A 162 15.40 -38.41 -44.87
CA ILE A 162 16.34 -38.24 -43.77
C ILE A 162 15.94 -36.99 -42.98
N GLY A 163 15.74 -37.14 -41.69
CA GLY A 163 15.43 -36.06 -40.77
C GLY A 163 16.51 -35.85 -39.69
N HIS A 164 16.80 -34.62 -39.39
CA HIS A 164 17.77 -34.26 -38.36
C HIS A 164 17.17 -34.40 -36.97
N VAL A 165 17.90 -35.00 -36.01
CA VAL A 165 17.42 -35.26 -34.64
C VAL A 165 18.34 -34.66 -33.55
N GLU A 166 19.22 -33.74 -33.93
CA GLU A 166 20.02 -33.02 -32.98
C GLU A 166 19.13 -32.08 -32.13
N LEU A 167 19.35 -32.06 -30.84
CA LEU A 167 18.60 -31.29 -29.89
C LEU A 167 19.53 -30.29 -29.20
N LEU A 168 19.12 -29.03 -29.15
CA LEU A 168 19.85 -28.01 -28.43
C LEU A 168 19.62 -28.16 -26.91
N ARG A 169 20.73 -28.29 -26.18
CA ARG A 169 20.70 -28.21 -24.71
C ARG A 169 20.99 -26.78 -24.28
N ASP A 170 20.20 -26.28 -23.37
CA ASP A 170 20.51 -25.02 -22.69
C ASP A 170 21.73 -25.20 -21.76
N GLU A 171 22.25 -24.14 -21.15
CA GLU A 171 23.44 -24.17 -20.30
C GLU A 171 23.31 -25.12 -19.09
N ASP A 172 22.09 -25.35 -18.61
CA ASP A 172 21.77 -26.32 -17.54
C ASP A 172 21.62 -27.76 -18.04
N GLY A 173 21.83 -28.00 -19.33
CA GLY A 173 21.75 -29.31 -19.97
C GLY A 173 20.33 -29.73 -20.36
N ILE A 174 19.28 -28.95 -20.03
CA ILE A 174 17.88 -29.27 -20.32
C ILE A 174 17.54 -28.86 -21.75
N ILE A 175 16.69 -29.66 -22.42
CA ILE A 175 16.24 -29.41 -23.78
C ILE A 175 14.92 -28.65 -23.73
N ARG A 176 14.91 -27.41 -24.25
CA ARG A 176 13.72 -26.56 -24.31
C ARG A 176 13.40 -26.06 -25.70
N ARG A 177 14.38 -26.08 -26.58
CA ARG A 177 14.32 -25.43 -27.89
C ARG A 177 14.71 -26.40 -29.01
N LEU A 178 14.06 -26.21 -30.15
CA LEU A 178 14.54 -26.84 -31.36
C LEU A 178 15.64 -26.00 -32.00
N PRO A 179 16.67 -26.60 -32.58
CA PRO A 179 17.63 -25.87 -33.39
C PRO A 179 16.94 -25.19 -34.56
N VAL A 180 17.41 -24.02 -34.95
CA VAL A 180 16.98 -23.38 -36.18
C VAL A 180 17.36 -24.33 -37.32
N ALA A 181 16.39 -24.74 -38.12
CA ALA A 181 16.64 -25.63 -39.27
C ALA A 181 17.78 -25.05 -40.14
N ASN A 182 18.91 -25.74 -40.15
CA ASN A 182 19.96 -25.43 -41.11
C ASN A 182 19.39 -25.62 -42.51
N SER A 183 19.71 -24.74 -43.42
CA SER A 183 19.17 -24.68 -44.78
C SER A 183 19.30 -26.00 -45.60
N LEU A 184 20.03 -26.98 -45.07
CA LEU A 184 20.36 -28.23 -45.73
C LEU A 184 19.58 -29.44 -45.22
N LEU A 185 19.10 -29.45 -43.96
CA LEU A 185 18.38 -30.58 -43.38
C LEU A 185 17.21 -30.10 -42.55
N GLU A 186 16.03 -30.52 -42.88
CA GLU A 186 14.84 -30.35 -42.05
C GLU A 186 14.87 -31.34 -40.88
N ASP A 187 14.33 -30.94 -39.73
CA ASP A 187 14.17 -31.86 -38.62
C ASP A 187 13.18 -32.99 -38.92
N LEU A 188 13.29 -34.07 -38.16
CA LEU A 188 12.50 -35.27 -38.38
C LEU A 188 10.98 -35.01 -38.35
N ALA A 189 10.52 -34.13 -37.44
CA ALA A 189 9.10 -33.84 -37.28
C ALA A 189 8.49 -33.13 -38.50
N HIS A 190 9.17 -32.10 -39.02
CA HIS A 190 8.71 -31.39 -40.23
C HIS A 190 8.75 -32.29 -41.46
N LYS A 191 9.79 -33.12 -41.61
CA LYS A 191 9.87 -34.11 -42.68
C LYS A 191 8.73 -35.09 -42.66
N MET A 192 8.41 -35.67 -41.51
CA MET A 192 7.35 -36.64 -41.33
C MET A 192 5.95 -36.06 -41.56
N THR A 193 5.74 -34.80 -41.27
CA THR A 193 4.44 -34.10 -41.43
C THR A 193 4.28 -33.46 -42.80
N GLY A 194 5.37 -33.23 -43.53
CA GLY A 194 5.38 -32.50 -44.80
C GLY A 194 5.15 -30.97 -44.62
N THR A 195 5.31 -30.45 -43.39
CA THR A 195 5.19 -29.02 -43.11
C THR A 195 6.52 -28.31 -43.35
N ASP A 196 6.48 -27.10 -43.92
CA ASP A 196 7.70 -26.33 -44.20
C ASP A 196 8.25 -25.70 -42.90
N SER A 197 9.43 -26.17 -42.49
CA SER A 197 10.15 -25.62 -41.33
C SER A 197 10.54 -24.15 -41.51
N ARG A 198 10.43 -23.59 -42.72
CA ARG A 198 10.84 -22.22 -43.07
C ARG A 198 9.85 -21.16 -42.56
N GLN A 199 8.63 -21.54 -42.22
CA GLN A 199 7.64 -20.56 -41.71
C GLN A 199 7.97 -20.04 -40.32
N ASN A 200 8.88 -20.67 -39.57
CA ASN A 200 9.29 -20.26 -38.21
C ASN A 200 10.77 -19.84 -38.13
N ARG A 201 11.36 -19.32 -39.20
CA ARG A 201 12.82 -19.04 -39.27
C ARG A 201 13.36 -17.97 -38.32
N ASP A 202 12.53 -17.07 -37.79
CA ASP A 202 13.02 -15.89 -37.05
C ASP A 202 13.17 -16.10 -35.53
N SER A 203 12.77 -17.26 -34.99
CA SER A 203 12.92 -17.56 -33.57
C SER A 203 13.13 -19.05 -33.31
N LEU A 204 14.02 -19.36 -32.38
CA LEU A 204 14.16 -20.70 -31.81
C LEU A 204 12.77 -21.17 -31.33
N ALA A 205 12.23 -22.22 -31.94
CA ALA A 205 10.94 -22.79 -31.56
C ALA A 205 11.07 -23.41 -30.15
N VAL A 206 10.31 -22.91 -29.21
CA VAL A 206 10.29 -23.40 -27.83
C VAL A 206 9.27 -24.52 -27.72
N ILE A 207 9.73 -25.70 -27.28
CA ILE A 207 8.91 -26.94 -27.24
C ILE A 207 7.82 -26.79 -26.18
N ASN A 208 6.58 -27.07 -26.55
CA ASN A 208 5.45 -27.12 -25.63
C ASN A 208 5.30 -28.54 -25.08
N TYR A 209 5.86 -28.80 -23.91
CA TYR A 209 5.81 -30.11 -23.26
C TYR A 209 4.43 -30.36 -22.67
N LYS A 210 3.72 -31.40 -23.16
CA LYS A 210 2.35 -31.72 -22.75
C LYS A 210 2.26 -32.69 -21.57
N GLY A 211 3.30 -33.47 -21.28
CA GLY A 211 3.36 -34.40 -20.17
C GLY A 211 4.31 -35.58 -20.48
N LEU A 212 4.42 -36.52 -19.56
CA LEU A 212 5.19 -37.75 -19.73
C LEU A 212 4.26 -38.92 -20.05
N SER A 213 4.71 -39.82 -20.92
CA SER A 213 4.03 -41.09 -21.24
C SER A 213 2.57 -40.92 -21.72
N LEU A 214 2.29 -39.87 -22.50
CA LEU A 214 0.93 -39.54 -22.96
C LEU A 214 0.50 -40.26 -24.22
N PHE A 215 1.45 -40.68 -25.06
CA PHE A 215 1.15 -41.30 -26.33
C PHE A 215 0.85 -42.79 -26.17
N LYS A 216 -0.05 -43.31 -27.01
CA LYS A 216 -0.31 -44.74 -27.08
C LYS A 216 0.94 -45.45 -27.53
N SER A 217 1.39 -46.41 -26.76
CA SER A 217 2.61 -47.19 -27.07
C SER A 217 2.31 -48.67 -27.17
N TYR A 218 3.00 -49.33 -28.05
CA TYR A 218 3.07 -50.78 -28.19
C TYR A 218 4.52 -51.22 -28.04
N THR A 219 4.74 -52.42 -27.51
CA THR A 219 6.08 -52.99 -27.46
C THR A 219 6.48 -53.59 -28.80
N LEU A 220 7.78 -53.67 -29.05
CA LEU A 220 8.31 -54.33 -30.23
C LEU A 220 7.92 -55.81 -30.25
N SER A 221 7.87 -56.46 -29.08
CA SER A 221 7.41 -57.85 -28.95
C SER A 221 5.98 -58.01 -29.47
N GLN A 222 5.05 -57.13 -29.05
CA GLN A 222 3.66 -57.14 -29.53
C GLN A 222 3.55 -56.95 -31.05
N LEU A 223 4.44 -56.17 -31.66
CA LEU A 223 4.49 -56.03 -33.12
C LEU A 223 4.96 -57.30 -33.78
N LEU A 224 5.98 -57.95 -33.24
CA LEU A 224 6.56 -59.17 -33.85
C LEU A 224 5.67 -60.42 -33.68
N THR A 225 4.91 -60.49 -32.58
CA THR A 225 3.95 -61.57 -32.29
C THR A 225 2.56 -61.35 -32.89
N ASP A 226 2.36 -60.29 -33.67
CA ASP A 226 1.08 -59.87 -34.26
C ASP A 226 -0.05 -59.61 -33.25
N GLU A 227 0.30 -59.17 -32.03
CA GLU A 227 -0.66 -58.84 -30.97
C GLU A 227 -1.24 -57.42 -31.11
N ILE A 228 -0.67 -56.59 -31.99
CA ILE A 228 -1.21 -55.24 -32.26
C ILE A 228 -2.50 -55.38 -33.07
N PRO A 229 -3.61 -54.76 -32.63
CA PRO A 229 -4.88 -54.86 -33.33
C PRO A 229 -4.77 -54.43 -34.82
N GLU A 230 -5.49 -55.12 -35.69
CA GLU A 230 -5.59 -54.71 -37.08
C GLU A 230 -6.08 -53.29 -37.21
N ASN A 231 -5.44 -52.51 -38.05
CA ASN A 231 -5.68 -51.08 -38.24
C ASN A 231 -5.27 -50.15 -37.08
N ALA A 232 -4.67 -50.63 -35.99
CA ALA A 232 -4.22 -49.77 -34.90
C ALA A 232 -3.17 -48.74 -35.35
N LEU A 233 -2.40 -49.06 -36.37
CA LEU A 233 -1.35 -48.22 -36.95
C LEU A 233 -1.79 -47.53 -38.26
N ARG A 234 -3.00 -47.80 -38.75
CA ARG A 234 -3.48 -47.25 -40.01
C ARG A 234 -3.66 -45.75 -39.97
N GLY A 235 -3.01 -45.02 -40.89
CA GLY A 235 -3.06 -43.57 -40.98
C GLY A 235 -2.39 -42.85 -39.83
N LYS A 236 -1.72 -43.57 -38.91
CA LYS A 236 -1.02 -43.01 -37.76
C LYS A 236 0.42 -42.63 -38.11
N THR A 237 0.96 -41.66 -37.39
CA THR A 237 2.40 -41.33 -37.38
C THR A 237 3.05 -42.18 -36.29
N ILE A 238 4.04 -42.98 -36.67
CA ILE A 238 4.65 -43.95 -35.77
C ILE A 238 6.08 -43.54 -35.44
N PHE A 239 6.43 -43.59 -34.17
CA PHE A 239 7.81 -43.43 -33.73
C PHE A 239 8.36 -44.73 -33.17
N ILE A 240 9.54 -45.11 -33.66
CA ILE A 240 10.26 -46.27 -33.16
C ILE A 240 11.44 -45.81 -32.33
N GLY A 241 11.54 -46.34 -31.10
CA GLY A 241 12.62 -46.01 -30.18
C GLY A 241 12.83 -47.05 -29.08
N VAL A 242 13.82 -46.85 -28.24
CA VAL A 242 14.16 -47.70 -27.10
C VAL A 242 13.67 -47.08 -25.82
N ASP A 243 13.05 -47.86 -24.98
CA ASP A 243 12.53 -47.42 -23.67
C ASP A 243 13.50 -47.77 -22.54
N LYS A 244 13.48 -46.91 -21.47
CA LYS A 244 14.07 -47.15 -20.15
C LYS A 244 15.60 -47.38 -20.04
N THR A 245 16.39 -46.93 -21.00
CA THR A 245 17.84 -46.92 -20.81
C THR A 245 18.34 -45.49 -20.65
N ASN A 246 19.20 -45.23 -19.68
CA ASN A 246 19.76 -43.89 -19.43
C ASN A 246 20.40 -43.24 -20.67
N GLN A 247 20.85 -44.03 -21.62
CA GLN A 247 21.46 -43.56 -22.87
C GLN A 247 20.46 -42.95 -23.87
N PHE A 248 19.19 -43.34 -23.80
CA PHE A 248 18.14 -42.88 -24.72
C PHE A 248 17.19 -41.86 -24.06
N GLN A 249 17.46 -41.50 -22.80
CA GLN A 249 16.72 -40.47 -22.11
C GLN A 249 17.44 -39.14 -22.21
N VAL A 250 16.66 -38.08 -22.30
CA VAL A 250 17.12 -36.71 -22.37
C VAL A 250 16.47 -35.86 -21.27
N PRO A 251 17.21 -34.95 -20.67
CA PRO A 251 16.65 -34.06 -19.65
C PRO A 251 15.72 -33.03 -20.29
N THR A 252 14.51 -32.93 -19.73
CA THR A 252 13.46 -32.00 -20.16
C THR A 252 12.91 -31.26 -18.95
N PRO A 253 12.13 -30.19 -19.13
CA PRO A 253 11.45 -29.49 -18.04
C PRO A 253 10.58 -30.37 -17.14
N LEU A 254 10.09 -31.49 -17.67
CA LEU A 254 9.25 -32.45 -16.94
C LEU A 254 10.06 -33.58 -16.26
N GLY A 255 11.37 -33.59 -16.44
CA GLY A 255 12.27 -34.66 -16.02
C GLY A 255 12.87 -35.42 -17.21
N PHE A 256 13.39 -36.62 -16.96
CA PHE A 256 13.95 -37.43 -18.02
C PHE A 256 12.86 -38.02 -18.91
N MET A 257 13.02 -37.86 -20.23
CA MET A 257 12.08 -38.33 -21.26
C MET A 257 12.84 -39.14 -22.29
N ASN A 258 12.20 -40.17 -22.85
CA ASN A 258 12.80 -40.94 -23.94
C ASN A 258 12.89 -40.09 -25.22
N LYS A 259 13.97 -40.26 -26.01
CA LYS A 259 14.17 -39.47 -27.24
C LYS A 259 13.02 -39.61 -28.24
N HIS A 260 12.48 -40.80 -28.42
CA HIS A 260 11.35 -41.01 -29.33
C HIS A 260 10.06 -40.36 -28.84
N GLU A 261 9.83 -40.34 -27.53
CA GLU A 261 8.69 -39.63 -26.95
C GLU A 261 8.85 -38.11 -27.11
N LEU A 262 10.06 -37.58 -26.93
CA LEU A 262 10.33 -36.17 -27.19
C LEU A 262 10.03 -35.80 -28.64
N TRP A 263 10.48 -36.62 -29.62
CA TRP A 263 10.18 -36.40 -31.03
C TRP A 263 8.69 -36.54 -31.36
N ALA A 264 7.97 -37.42 -30.67
CA ALA A 264 6.53 -37.50 -30.75
C ALA A 264 5.85 -36.21 -30.26
N GLN A 265 6.31 -35.64 -29.15
CA GLN A 265 5.80 -34.36 -28.66
C GLN A 265 6.15 -33.19 -29.59
N ILE A 266 7.36 -33.14 -30.13
CA ILE A 266 7.74 -32.15 -31.13
C ILE A 266 6.84 -32.23 -32.34
N THR A 267 6.58 -33.45 -32.82
CA THR A 267 5.69 -33.68 -33.98
C THR A 267 4.24 -33.28 -33.69
N ASP A 268 3.77 -33.53 -32.49
CA ASP A 268 2.46 -33.08 -32.03
C ASP A 268 2.39 -31.52 -31.99
N ASN A 269 3.46 -30.85 -31.54
CA ASN A 269 3.55 -29.40 -31.60
C ASN A 269 3.56 -28.85 -33.05
N VAL A 270 4.23 -29.55 -33.97
CA VAL A 270 4.25 -29.19 -35.40
C VAL A 270 2.87 -29.33 -36.02
N VAL A 271 2.22 -30.46 -35.81
CA VAL A 271 0.87 -30.74 -36.36
C VAL A 271 -0.18 -29.77 -35.82
N ALA A 272 -0.14 -29.49 -34.51
CA ALA A 272 -1.08 -28.59 -33.85
C ALA A 272 -0.70 -27.12 -33.97
N ASN A 273 0.51 -26.78 -34.46
CA ASN A 273 1.11 -25.46 -34.46
C ASN A 273 1.08 -24.79 -33.04
N GLN A 274 1.43 -25.58 -32.01
CA GLN A 274 1.32 -25.22 -30.60
C GLN A 274 2.68 -25.06 -29.90
N PHE A 275 3.68 -24.57 -30.59
CA PHE A 275 4.93 -24.17 -29.94
C PHE A 275 4.70 -23.01 -28.94
N VAL A 276 5.50 -22.97 -27.89
CA VAL A 276 5.45 -21.85 -26.94
C VAL A 276 6.02 -20.61 -27.61
N LYS A 277 5.24 -19.52 -27.62
CA LYS A 277 5.62 -18.24 -28.20
C LYS A 277 6.05 -17.27 -27.10
N LYS A 278 7.25 -16.71 -27.22
CA LYS A 278 7.67 -15.59 -26.35
C LYS A 278 6.91 -14.32 -26.77
N GLY A 279 6.36 -13.63 -25.79
CA GLY A 279 5.74 -12.32 -26.02
C GLY A 279 6.77 -11.33 -26.59
N PRO A 280 6.40 -10.50 -27.59
CA PRO A 280 7.30 -9.48 -28.13
C PRO A 280 7.84 -8.56 -27.05
N LEU A 281 9.12 -8.20 -27.13
CA LEU A 281 9.76 -7.31 -26.13
C LEU A 281 9.00 -5.98 -25.96
N LEU A 282 8.51 -5.43 -27.05
CA LEU A 282 7.70 -4.19 -27.03
C LEU A 282 6.42 -4.36 -26.20
N LEU A 283 5.67 -5.46 -26.42
CA LEU A 283 4.44 -5.73 -25.67
C LEU A 283 4.72 -5.90 -24.18
N ASN A 284 5.73 -6.68 -23.83
CA ASN A 284 6.15 -6.87 -22.44
C ASN A 284 6.58 -5.56 -21.77
N SER A 285 7.30 -4.70 -22.51
CA SER A 285 7.70 -3.38 -22.01
C SER A 285 6.51 -2.45 -21.76
N VAL A 286 5.51 -2.46 -22.64
CA VAL A 286 4.26 -1.69 -22.47
C VAL A 286 3.45 -2.21 -21.28
N LEU A 287 3.38 -3.53 -21.11
CA LEU A 287 2.72 -4.15 -19.94
C LEU A 287 3.42 -3.76 -18.63
N LEU A 288 4.75 -3.78 -18.59
CA LEU A 288 5.51 -3.33 -17.42
C LEU A 288 5.31 -1.84 -17.15
N PHE A 289 5.23 -1.02 -18.18
CA PHE A 289 4.97 0.41 -18.03
C PHE A 289 3.57 0.69 -17.47
N SER A 290 2.55 0.01 -17.98
CA SER A 290 1.18 0.12 -17.45
C SER A 290 1.07 -0.37 -16.01
N LEU A 291 1.79 -1.45 -15.66
CA LEU A 291 1.88 -1.94 -14.30
C LEU A 291 2.57 -0.93 -13.36
N MET A 292 3.64 -0.28 -13.83
CA MET A 292 4.29 0.82 -13.10
C MET A 292 3.32 1.97 -12.83
N LEU A 293 2.56 2.40 -13.84
CA LEU A 293 1.56 3.47 -13.67
C LEU A 293 0.48 3.07 -12.68
N LEU A 294 -0.01 1.83 -12.74
CA LEU A 294 -0.98 1.30 -11.79
C LEU A 294 -0.40 1.26 -10.37
N ALA A 295 0.83 0.79 -10.19
CA ALA A 295 1.51 0.76 -8.91
C ALA A 295 1.67 2.17 -8.31
N VAL A 296 2.10 3.13 -9.13
CA VAL A 296 2.20 4.54 -8.74
C VAL A 296 0.82 5.11 -8.34
N PHE A 297 -0.22 4.80 -9.12
CA PHE A 297 -1.59 5.22 -8.80
C PHE A 297 -2.04 4.67 -7.44
N VAL A 298 -1.86 3.38 -7.19
CA VAL A 298 -2.23 2.74 -5.92
C VAL A 298 -1.52 3.40 -4.74
N ILE A 299 -0.21 3.58 -4.84
CA ILE A 299 0.61 4.21 -3.79
C ILE A 299 0.17 5.66 -3.50
N THR A 300 -0.26 6.39 -4.53
CA THR A 300 -0.63 7.80 -4.39
C THR A 300 -2.05 8.02 -3.85
N HIS A 301 -2.94 7.05 -3.99
CA HIS A 301 -4.35 7.22 -3.63
C HIS A 301 -4.79 6.45 -2.37
N PHE A 302 -4.07 5.41 -1.99
CA PHE A 302 -4.46 4.55 -0.87
C PHE A 302 -3.49 4.66 0.31
N PRO A 303 -3.95 4.43 1.56
CA PRO A 303 -3.10 4.32 2.73
C PRO A 303 -2.09 3.17 2.58
N GLN A 304 -0.96 3.26 3.30
CA GLN A 304 0.15 2.31 3.19
C GLN A 304 -0.27 0.84 3.38
N THR A 305 -1.10 0.56 4.38
CA THR A 305 -1.60 -0.79 4.67
C THR A 305 -2.46 -1.33 3.52
N VAL A 306 -3.38 -0.52 3.01
CA VAL A 306 -4.25 -0.89 1.88
C VAL A 306 -3.45 -1.08 0.61
N SER A 307 -2.47 -0.21 0.34
CA SER A 307 -1.57 -0.32 -0.81
C SER A 307 -0.79 -1.64 -0.79
N ALA A 308 -0.28 -2.07 0.38
CA ALA A 308 0.42 -3.34 0.52
C ALA A 308 -0.48 -4.53 0.12
N PHE A 309 -1.72 -4.57 0.60
CA PHE A 309 -2.69 -5.61 0.22
C PHE A 309 -2.99 -5.58 -1.29
N ILE A 310 -3.19 -4.39 -1.87
CA ILE A 310 -3.42 -4.26 -3.32
C ILE A 310 -2.22 -4.76 -4.12
N PHE A 311 -0.97 -4.48 -3.69
CA PHE A 311 0.22 -5.00 -4.36
C PHE A 311 0.30 -6.53 -4.35
N VAL A 312 -0.03 -7.16 -3.23
CA VAL A 312 -0.11 -8.63 -3.13
C VAL A 312 -1.16 -9.18 -4.11
N TRP A 313 -2.34 -8.55 -4.18
CA TRP A 313 -3.37 -8.95 -5.13
C TRP A 313 -2.97 -8.74 -6.59
N ILE A 314 -2.31 -7.62 -6.92
CA ILE A 314 -1.79 -7.38 -8.27
C ILE A 314 -0.76 -8.45 -8.65
N ALA A 315 0.17 -8.78 -7.74
CA ALA A 315 1.17 -9.82 -7.94
C ALA A 315 0.52 -11.21 -8.15
N ALA A 316 -0.48 -11.56 -7.33
CA ALA A 316 -1.23 -12.80 -7.46
C ALA A 316 -2.01 -12.87 -8.78
N LEU A 317 -2.70 -11.81 -9.17
CA LEU A 317 -3.43 -11.72 -10.43
C LEU A 317 -2.48 -11.79 -11.63
N TRP A 318 -1.32 -11.13 -11.58
CA TRP A 318 -0.31 -11.24 -12.63
C TRP A 318 0.20 -12.66 -12.77
N THR A 319 0.50 -13.33 -11.66
CA THR A 319 0.95 -14.72 -11.65
C THR A 319 -0.12 -15.63 -12.25
N ALA A 320 -1.36 -15.50 -11.82
CA ALA A 320 -2.49 -16.26 -12.35
C ALA A 320 -2.70 -16.00 -13.85
N PHE A 321 -2.62 -14.75 -14.28
CA PHE A 321 -2.73 -14.38 -15.70
C PHE A 321 -1.59 -14.96 -16.54
N SER A 322 -0.35 -14.92 -16.05
CA SER A 322 0.81 -15.48 -16.75
C SER A 322 0.70 -16.99 -16.90
N LEU A 323 0.22 -17.70 -15.86
CA LEU A 323 -0.03 -19.15 -15.91
C LEU A 323 -1.20 -19.49 -16.84
N TRP A 324 -2.29 -18.75 -16.77
CA TRP A 324 -3.46 -18.94 -17.63
C TRP A 324 -3.13 -18.70 -19.11
N ALA A 325 -2.38 -17.64 -19.43
CA ALA A 325 -1.96 -17.34 -20.80
C ALA A 325 -1.02 -18.44 -21.35
N PHE A 326 -0.16 -18.98 -20.50
CA PHE A 326 0.71 -20.08 -20.85
C PHE A 326 -0.08 -21.37 -21.14
N ASP A 327 -1.06 -21.69 -20.30
CA ASP A 327 -1.88 -22.90 -20.45
C ASP A 327 -2.79 -22.82 -21.67
N THR A 328 -3.50 -21.70 -21.85
CA THR A 328 -4.55 -21.58 -22.87
C THR A 328 -3.99 -21.25 -24.25
N PHE A 329 -3.01 -20.35 -24.33
CA PHE A 329 -2.50 -19.80 -25.60
C PHE A 329 -1.08 -20.24 -25.93
N SER A 330 -0.41 -20.98 -25.06
CA SER A 330 1.02 -21.31 -25.16
C SER A 330 1.89 -20.06 -25.34
N ILE A 331 1.53 -18.96 -24.64
CA ILE A 331 2.29 -17.71 -24.65
C ILE A 331 3.10 -17.58 -23.35
N TRP A 332 4.40 -17.40 -23.51
CA TRP A 332 5.29 -17.14 -22.38
C TRP A 332 5.32 -15.65 -22.04
N ILE A 333 4.63 -15.27 -20.96
CA ILE A 333 4.66 -13.95 -20.38
C ILE A 333 5.63 -13.96 -19.18
N PRO A 334 6.55 -12.98 -19.06
CA PRO A 334 7.49 -12.91 -17.94
C PRO A 334 6.78 -12.85 -16.59
N LEU A 335 7.31 -13.55 -15.60
CA LEU A 335 6.79 -13.57 -14.24
C LEU A 335 7.65 -12.73 -13.29
N VAL A 336 8.97 -12.90 -13.36
CA VAL A 336 9.92 -12.30 -12.41
C VAL A 336 9.99 -10.78 -12.57
N SER A 337 10.14 -10.30 -13.80
CA SER A 337 10.29 -8.86 -14.05
C SER A 337 9.17 -7.98 -13.49
N PRO A 338 7.86 -8.34 -13.62
CA PRO A 338 6.77 -7.59 -13.01
C PRO A 338 6.76 -7.65 -11.49
N LEU A 339 7.09 -8.81 -10.90
CA LEU A 339 7.15 -8.97 -9.45
C LEU A 339 8.29 -8.13 -8.85
N VAL A 340 9.45 -8.13 -9.49
CA VAL A 340 10.59 -7.29 -9.10
C VAL A 340 10.23 -5.80 -9.25
N LEU A 341 9.53 -5.41 -10.31
CA LEU A 341 9.06 -4.03 -10.50
C LEU A 341 8.18 -3.58 -9.33
N LEU A 342 7.18 -4.38 -8.97
CA LEU A 342 6.27 -4.09 -7.86
C LEU A 342 7.04 -3.98 -6.54
N LEU A 343 7.94 -4.92 -6.27
CA LEU A 343 8.77 -4.93 -5.07
C LEU A 343 9.67 -3.69 -4.98
N LEU A 344 10.36 -3.32 -6.06
CA LEU A 344 11.23 -2.14 -6.11
C LEU A 344 10.45 -0.85 -5.87
N ILE A 345 9.30 -0.69 -6.52
CA ILE A 345 8.44 0.48 -6.33
C ILE A 345 7.97 0.54 -4.87
N TRP A 346 7.58 -0.57 -4.28
CA TRP A 346 7.13 -0.64 -2.89
C TRP A 346 8.23 -0.26 -1.90
N ILE A 347 9.45 -0.80 -2.06
CA ILE A 347 10.61 -0.46 -1.22
C ILE A 347 10.95 1.02 -1.32
N LEU A 348 11.00 1.57 -2.54
CA LEU A 348 11.28 3.00 -2.74
C LEU A 348 10.23 3.90 -2.13
N TYR A 349 8.98 3.46 -2.13
CA TYR A 349 7.88 4.20 -1.53
C TYR A 349 7.97 4.21 0.01
N ILE A 350 8.24 3.07 0.63
CA ILE A 350 8.43 3.00 2.09
C ILE A 350 9.55 3.94 2.53
N GLY A 351 10.72 3.84 1.90
CA GLY A 351 11.85 4.72 2.22
C GLY A 351 11.50 6.21 2.10
N TYR A 352 10.78 6.58 1.05
CA TYR A 352 10.34 7.95 0.84
C TYR A 352 9.32 8.41 1.89
N HIS A 353 8.37 7.56 2.27
CA HIS A 353 7.35 7.88 3.30
C HIS A 353 7.96 8.04 4.68
N VAL A 354 8.90 7.18 5.06
CA VAL A 354 9.62 7.28 6.33
C VAL A 354 10.33 8.64 6.44
N LEU A 355 11.06 9.04 5.40
CA LEU A 355 11.75 10.32 5.38
C LEU A 355 10.81 11.54 5.47
N ILE A 356 9.60 11.45 4.90
CA ILE A 356 8.61 12.53 4.98
C ILE A 356 8.01 12.62 6.38
N ILE A 357 7.65 11.47 6.97
CA ILE A 357 7.08 11.41 8.32
C ILE A 357 8.10 11.93 9.33
N GLU A 358 9.36 11.54 9.22
CA GLU A 358 10.45 12.03 10.06
C GLU A 358 10.56 13.57 10.01
N ARG A 359 10.64 14.15 8.81
CA ARG A 359 10.71 15.61 8.64
C ARG A 359 9.47 16.34 9.15
N ALA A 360 8.28 15.77 8.94
CA ALA A 360 7.04 16.35 9.46
C ALA A 360 7.01 16.31 10.99
N HIS A 361 7.52 15.24 11.58
CA HIS A 361 7.61 15.09 13.04
C HIS A 361 8.62 16.07 13.63
N GLU A 362 9.79 16.23 13.03
CA GLU A 362 10.78 17.23 13.45
C GLU A 362 10.23 18.66 13.38
N ALA A 363 9.54 19.01 12.29
CA ALA A 363 8.92 20.33 12.15
C ALA A 363 7.85 20.57 13.22
N LEU A 364 7.02 19.58 13.52
CA LEU A 364 6.00 19.67 14.57
C LEU A 364 6.63 19.82 15.96
N GLN A 365 7.69 19.09 16.23
CA GLN A 365 8.42 19.23 17.51
C GLN A 365 9.05 20.61 17.67
N GLN A 366 9.62 21.18 16.60
CA GLN A 366 10.16 22.54 16.63
C GLN A 366 9.08 23.57 16.90
N GLU A 367 7.92 23.45 16.27
CA GLU A 367 6.78 24.33 16.52
C GLU A 367 6.29 24.24 17.98
N GLN A 368 6.18 23.03 18.51
CA GLN A 368 5.80 22.82 19.93
C GLN A 368 6.80 23.45 20.90
N ARG A 369 8.11 23.29 20.65
CA ARG A 369 9.15 23.93 21.46
C ARG A 369 9.04 25.44 21.42
N TYR A 370 8.89 26.02 20.24
CA TYR A 370 8.74 27.45 20.06
C TYR A 370 7.51 28.00 20.82
N LEU A 371 6.37 27.30 20.73
CA LEU A 371 5.17 27.69 21.48
C LEU A 371 5.37 27.60 23.00
N ALA A 372 6.06 26.58 23.49
CA ALA A 372 6.37 26.43 24.91
C ALA A 372 7.31 27.53 25.40
N GLU A 373 8.32 27.90 24.62
CA GLU A 373 9.22 29.03 24.95
C GLU A 373 8.48 30.37 25.00
N LEU A 374 7.58 30.64 24.04
CA LEU A 374 6.74 31.83 24.04
C LEU A 374 5.83 31.90 25.28
N GLU A 375 5.25 30.73 25.66
CA GLU A 375 4.41 30.68 26.87
C GLU A 375 5.23 30.94 28.15
N GLN A 376 6.42 30.36 28.24
CA GLN A 376 7.33 30.61 29.37
C GLN A 376 7.78 32.08 29.45
N LEU A 377 8.11 32.68 28.30
CA LEU A 377 8.44 34.11 28.24
C LEU A 377 7.26 34.98 28.69
N LYS A 378 6.02 34.64 28.23
CA LYS A 378 4.80 35.33 28.66
C LYS A 378 4.61 35.24 30.19
N ASN A 379 4.76 34.05 30.78
CA ASN A 379 4.59 33.86 32.23
C ASN A 379 5.66 34.56 33.05
N ASN A 380 6.91 34.51 32.61
CA ASN A 380 8.01 35.26 33.26
C ASN A 380 7.78 36.78 33.19
N PHE A 381 7.33 37.29 32.03
CA PHE A 381 7.00 38.68 31.84
C PHE A 381 5.88 39.14 32.78
N VAL A 382 4.83 38.35 32.94
CA VAL A 382 3.73 38.64 33.89
C VAL A 382 4.23 38.72 35.33
N SER A 383 5.09 37.79 35.75
CA SER A 383 5.64 37.73 37.09
C SER A 383 6.55 38.95 37.41
N LEU A 384 7.46 39.26 36.48
CA LEU A 384 8.38 40.39 36.63
C LEU A 384 7.63 41.73 36.69
N ILE A 385 6.75 41.99 35.74
CA ILE A 385 5.98 43.23 35.71
C ILE A 385 5.08 43.37 36.94
N SER A 386 4.50 42.28 37.46
CA SER A 386 3.69 42.30 38.65
C SER A 386 4.44 42.88 39.85
N HIS A 387 5.67 42.46 40.05
CA HIS A 387 6.50 42.91 41.15
C HIS A 387 7.01 44.34 40.94
N ASP A 388 7.53 44.59 39.73
CA ASP A 388 8.24 45.86 39.43
C ASP A 388 7.30 47.05 39.27
N LEU A 389 6.01 46.84 38.95
CA LEU A 389 5.01 47.91 38.95
C LEU A 389 4.35 48.14 40.31
N LYS A 390 4.14 47.09 41.12
CA LYS A 390 3.56 47.27 42.48
C LYS A 390 4.43 48.12 43.40
N THR A 391 5.74 47.92 43.31
CA THR A 391 6.70 48.60 44.23
C THR A 391 6.71 50.10 44.07
N PRO A 392 6.87 50.76 42.91
CA PRO A 392 6.86 52.18 42.75
C PRO A 392 5.50 52.83 43.13
N ILE A 393 4.40 52.12 42.78
CA ILE A 393 3.06 52.63 43.12
C ILE A 393 2.84 52.66 44.65
N ALA A 394 3.21 51.56 45.32
CA ALA A 394 3.15 51.53 46.79
C ALA A 394 3.98 52.62 47.44
N LYS A 395 5.15 52.92 46.85
CA LYS A 395 5.98 54.06 47.33
C LYS A 395 5.29 55.43 47.13
N ILE A 396 4.66 55.62 45.95
CA ILE A 396 3.92 56.88 45.69
C ILE A 396 2.75 57.00 46.66
N GLN A 397 1.97 55.95 46.86
CA GLN A 397 0.85 55.93 47.80
C GLN A 397 1.32 56.21 49.23
N ALA A 398 2.40 55.56 49.67
CA ALA A 398 2.95 55.82 51.03
C ALA A 398 3.43 57.25 51.23
N VAL A 399 3.94 57.95 50.22
CA VAL A 399 4.28 59.38 50.28
C VAL A 399 3.02 60.23 50.37
N LEU A 400 2.01 59.96 49.55
CA LEU A 400 0.73 60.64 49.54
C LEU A 400 0.01 60.52 50.91
N ASP A 401 -0.07 59.28 51.45
CA ASP A 401 -0.67 59.02 52.75
C ASP A 401 0.07 59.74 53.89
N ARG A 402 1.43 59.82 53.83
CA ARG A 402 2.24 60.52 54.77
C ARG A 402 1.95 62.05 54.75
N LEU A 403 1.84 62.63 53.55
CA LEU A 403 1.52 64.05 53.39
C LEU A 403 0.12 64.36 53.89
N GLU A 404 -0.86 63.49 53.71
CA GLU A 404 -2.22 63.62 54.22
C GLU A 404 -2.27 63.63 55.75
N VAL A 405 -1.55 62.71 56.39
CA VAL A 405 -1.49 62.64 57.89
C VAL A 405 -0.80 63.86 58.51
N GLN A 406 0.21 64.42 57.84
CA GLN A 406 0.94 65.57 58.35
C GLN A 406 0.16 66.87 58.25
N LYS A 407 -1.01 66.97 57.63
CA LYS A 407 -1.86 68.19 57.45
C LYS A 407 -1.11 69.39 56.95
N ASN A 408 0.06 69.29 56.37
CA ASN A 408 0.95 70.35 55.92
C ASN A 408 0.76 70.70 54.43
N ILE A 409 -0.43 70.48 53.90
CA ILE A 409 -0.72 70.79 52.47
C ILE A 409 -1.22 72.23 52.43
N PRO A 410 -0.54 73.16 51.70
CA PRO A 410 -1.06 74.50 51.48
C PRO A 410 -2.44 74.47 50.87
N THR A 411 -3.34 75.38 51.30
CA THR A 411 -4.73 75.39 50.85
C THR A 411 -4.86 75.50 49.32
N GLU A 412 -3.92 76.19 48.71
CA GLU A 412 -3.82 76.36 47.25
C GLU A 412 -3.52 75.04 46.48
N LEU A 413 -2.87 74.07 47.13
CA LEU A 413 -2.48 72.76 46.53
C LEU A 413 -3.37 71.62 46.97
N THR A 414 -4.39 71.86 47.76
CA THR A 414 -5.26 70.80 48.30
C THR A 414 -6.01 70.05 47.20
N GLU A 415 -6.50 70.72 46.18
CA GLU A 415 -7.22 70.16 45.07
C GLU A 415 -6.29 69.28 44.19
N ASP A 416 -5.07 69.80 43.93
CA ASP A 416 -4.05 69.06 43.16
C ASP A 416 -3.60 67.79 43.91
N PHE A 417 -3.47 67.84 45.22
CA PHE A 417 -3.14 66.71 46.05
C PHE A 417 -4.25 65.65 46.05
N ILE A 418 -5.52 66.05 46.19
CA ILE A 418 -6.67 65.15 46.10
C ILE A 418 -6.71 64.49 44.72
N ASN A 419 -6.48 65.22 43.63
CA ASN A 419 -6.42 64.74 42.29
C ASN A 419 -5.27 63.75 42.11
N LEU A 420 -4.06 64.06 42.61
CA LEU A 420 -2.90 63.16 42.50
C LEU A 420 -3.12 61.86 43.28
N LYS A 421 -3.70 61.92 44.47
CA LYS A 421 -4.09 60.69 45.20
C LYS A 421 -5.08 59.88 44.45
N SER A 422 -6.13 60.47 43.90
CA SER A 422 -7.13 59.80 43.08
C SER A 422 -6.53 59.13 41.82
N TYR A 423 -5.59 59.81 41.13
CA TYR A 423 -4.89 59.27 40.00
C TYR A 423 -3.97 58.07 40.34
N SER A 424 -3.27 58.20 41.50
CA SER A 424 -2.43 57.07 41.98
C SER A 424 -3.25 55.82 42.33
N GLU A 425 -4.39 56.02 43.01
CA GLU A 425 -5.32 54.92 43.32
C GLU A 425 -5.92 54.28 42.04
N GLU A 426 -6.25 55.12 41.07
CA GLU A 426 -6.77 54.65 39.78
C GLU A 426 -5.72 53.89 39.04
N LEU A 427 -4.49 54.35 38.94
CA LEU A 427 -3.37 53.63 38.30
C LEU A 427 -3.11 52.30 38.99
N ASN A 428 -3.15 52.22 40.31
CA ASN A 428 -2.99 51.02 41.08
C ASN A 428 -4.10 50.00 40.71
N ARG A 429 -5.36 50.42 40.62
CA ARG A 429 -6.50 49.59 40.19
C ARG A 429 -6.32 49.07 38.77
N TYR A 430 -5.85 49.91 37.84
CA TYR A 430 -5.56 49.49 36.47
C TYR A 430 -4.53 48.37 36.43
N ILE A 431 -3.42 48.56 37.11
CA ILE A 431 -2.31 47.60 37.15
C ILE A 431 -2.76 46.28 37.80
N GLN A 432 -3.46 46.34 38.93
CA GLN A 432 -3.99 45.14 39.59
C GLN A 432 -4.95 44.35 38.67
N SER A 433 -5.80 45.07 37.94
CA SER A 433 -6.74 44.44 37.01
C SER A 433 -6.03 43.78 35.81
N ILE A 434 -4.99 44.43 35.25
CA ILE A 434 -4.19 43.86 34.16
C ILE A 434 -3.46 42.59 34.63
N LEU A 435 -2.79 42.67 35.78
CA LEU A 435 -2.06 41.55 36.36
C LEU A 435 -2.99 40.35 36.65
N LYS A 436 -4.21 40.66 37.09
CA LYS A 436 -5.22 39.63 37.34
C LYS A 436 -5.65 38.92 36.05
N VAL A 437 -5.95 39.68 34.99
CA VAL A 437 -6.25 39.09 33.66
C VAL A 437 -5.11 38.20 33.21
N LEU A 438 -3.87 38.67 33.26
CA LEU A 438 -2.71 37.91 32.83
C LEU A 438 -2.50 36.63 33.65
N ARG A 439 -2.76 36.68 34.98
CA ARG A 439 -2.65 35.53 35.88
C ARG A 439 -3.73 34.47 35.57
N VAL A 440 -4.95 34.93 35.38
CA VAL A 440 -6.11 34.03 35.12
C VAL A 440 -6.03 33.38 33.74
N GLU A 441 -5.43 34.05 32.75
CA GLU A 441 -5.19 33.51 31.42
C GLU A 441 -3.96 32.59 31.34
N SER A 442 -3.21 32.41 32.43
CA SER A 442 -2.12 31.43 32.43
C SER A 442 -2.66 30.00 32.51
N ARG A 443 -1.97 29.06 31.87
CA ARG A 443 -2.36 27.61 31.90
C ARG A 443 -2.30 27.01 33.30
N ASP A 444 -1.54 27.63 34.20
CA ASP A 444 -1.36 27.15 35.57
C ASP A 444 -2.45 27.63 36.52
N PHE A 445 -3.41 28.45 36.05
CA PHE A 445 -4.49 28.96 36.88
C PHE A 445 -5.48 27.83 37.19
N LYS A 446 -5.63 27.53 38.47
CA LYS A 446 -6.56 26.47 38.96
C LYS A 446 -7.67 27.13 39.77
N ILE A 447 -8.89 26.72 39.49
CA ILE A 447 -10.07 27.04 40.27
C ILE A 447 -10.06 26.19 41.54
N LEU A 448 -10.34 26.77 42.65
CA LEU A 448 -10.50 26.07 43.93
C LEU A 448 -11.99 26.02 44.27
N LYS A 449 -12.71 25.10 43.71
CA LYS A 449 -14.13 24.90 43.98
C LYS A 449 -14.32 24.33 45.39
N GLU A 450 -15.29 24.86 46.11
CA GLU A 450 -15.78 24.37 47.42
C GLU A 450 -17.31 24.40 47.44
N THR A 451 -17.88 23.53 48.22
CA THR A 451 -19.35 23.46 48.39
C THR A 451 -19.79 24.63 49.27
N ALA A 452 -20.52 25.57 48.70
CA ALA A 452 -20.92 26.80 49.41
C ALA A 452 -22.35 27.25 49.02
N ASP A 453 -22.90 28.15 49.83
CA ASP A 453 -24.18 28.80 49.56
C ASP A 453 -23.97 30.10 48.78
N ILE A 454 -24.46 30.14 47.55
CA ILE A 454 -24.31 31.31 46.66
C ILE A 454 -25.10 32.52 47.19
N ASN A 455 -26.20 32.29 47.86
CA ASN A 455 -26.99 33.37 48.46
C ASN A 455 -26.20 34.11 49.55
N SER A 456 -25.51 33.36 50.40
CA SER A 456 -24.64 33.96 51.44
C SER A 456 -23.52 34.81 50.84
N VAL A 457 -22.96 34.41 49.67
CA VAL A 457 -21.93 35.22 48.95
C VAL A 457 -22.54 36.52 48.45
N ILE A 458 -23.74 36.47 47.87
CA ILE A 458 -24.45 37.67 47.37
C ILE A 458 -24.79 38.60 48.52
N GLU A 459 -25.33 38.10 49.65
CA GLU A 459 -25.65 38.88 50.84
C GLU A 459 -24.44 39.61 51.39
N ASN A 460 -23.32 38.91 51.56
CA ASN A 460 -22.05 39.48 52.01
C ASN A 460 -21.54 40.59 51.11
N VAL A 461 -21.67 40.46 49.78
CA VAL A 461 -21.29 41.48 48.82
C VAL A 461 -22.24 42.68 48.92
N VAL A 462 -23.53 42.48 49.03
CA VAL A 462 -24.52 43.55 49.17
C VAL A 462 -24.30 44.34 50.46
N GLU A 463 -24.07 43.64 51.59
CA GLU A 463 -23.77 44.30 52.89
C GLU A 463 -22.57 45.22 52.75
N ARG A 464 -21.47 44.77 52.10
CA ARG A 464 -20.27 45.63 51.93
C ARG A 464 -20.49 46.82 51.01
N LEU A 465 -21.43 46.73 50.04
CA LEU A 465 -21.72 47.76 49.05
C LEU A 465 -22.88 48.67 49.44
N THR A 466 -23.62 48.35 50.53
CA THR A 466 -24.74 49.15 51.06
C THR A 466 -24.32 50.60 51.38
N PRO A 467 -23.19 50.88 52.04
CA PRO A 467 -22.79 52.24 52.26
C PRO A 467 -22.60 53.06 50.97
N LEU A 468 -22.11 52.44 49.90
CA LEU A 468 -21.96 53.10 48.63
C LEU A 468 -23.33 53.36 47.95
N ALA A 469 -24.28 52.48 48.09
CA ALA A 469 -25.63 52.64 47.56
C ALA A 469 -26.38 53.72 48.31
N GLU A 470 -26.20 53.83 49.66
CA GLU A 470 -26.84 54.83 50.52
C GLU A 470 -26.37 56.22 50.15
N THR A 471 -25.10 56.42 49.78
CA THR A 471 -24.59 57.77 49.36
C THR A 471 -25.37 58.28 48.13
N LYS A 472 -25.87 57.43 47.31
CA LYS A 472 -26.71 57.73 46.14
C LYS A 472 -28.22 57.58 46.42
N LYS A 473 -28.63 57.20 47.63
CA LYS A 473 -30.02 56.88 48.00
C LYS A 473 -30.61 55.78 47.10
N ILE A 474 -29.81 54.79 46.68
CA ILE A 474 -30.25 53.66 45.89
C ILE A 474 -30.79 52.55 46.81
N THR A 475 -31.95 52.02 46.47
CA THR A 475 -32.55 50.90 47.22
C THR A 475 -32.14 49.59 46.62
N ILE A 476 -31.49 48.68 47.37
CA ILE A 476 -31.20 47.30 46.94
C ILE A 476 -32.22 46.38 47.55
N ALA A 477 -32.95 45.63 46.71
CA ALA A 477 -33.96 44.64 47.14
C ALA A 477 -33.45 43.23 46.80
N LEU A 478 -33.39 42.37 47.79
CA LEU A 478 -33.04 40.94 47.67
C LEU A 478 -34.29 40.09 47.65
N LYS A 479 -34.37 39.17 46.63
CA LYS A 479 -35.39 38.12 46.51
C LYS A 479 -34.65 36.80 46.28
N LEU A 480 -34.04 36.30 47.35
CA LEU A 480 -33.22 35.10 47.31
C LEU A 480 -34.12 33.87 47.66
N GLU A 481 -34.35 33.01 46.71
CA GLU A 481 -35.01 31.72 46.93
C GLU A 481 -34.04 30.75 47.64
N PRO A 482 -34.52 29.84 48.50
CA PRO A 482 -33.67 28.78 49.03
C PRO A 482 -33.02 27.98 47.93
N ILE A 483 -31.70 27.84 47.96
CA ILE A 483 -30.91 27.14 46.95
C ILE A 483 -30.07 26.07 47.65
N PHE A 484 -29.89 24.91 47.02
CA PHE A 484 -28.94 23.91 47.51
C PHE A 484 -27.52 24.42 47.45
N LEU A 485 -26.63 23.83 48.26
CA LEU A 485 -25.22 24.11 48.20
C LEU A 485 -24.68 23.64 46.86
N ILE A 486 -23.92 24.48 46.16
CA ILE A 486 -23.29 24.18 44.86
C ILE A 486 -21.79 24.31 44.94
N GLU A 487 -21.04 23.67 44.02
CA GLU A 487 -19.58 23.72 43.97
C GLU A 487 -19.10 24.86 43.12
N PHE A 488 -18.41 25.83 43.75
CA PHE A 488 -17.79 26.98 43.08
C PHE A 488 -16.62 27.54 43.88
N ASP A 489 -15.80 28.36 43.25
CA ASP A 489 -14.75 29.13 43.93
C ASP A 489 -15.36 30.39 44.54
N VAL A 490 -15.48 30.40 45.89
CA VAL A 490 -16.11 31.48 46.67
C VAL A 490 -15.41 32.81 46.40
N THR A 491 -14.09 32.84 46.27
CA THR A 491 -13.33 34.06 46.02
C THR A 491 -13.64 34.65 44.64
N LEU A 492 -13.66 33.83 43.59
CA LEU A 492 -13.96 34.26 42.23
C LEU A 492 -15.42 34.69 42.09
N MET A 493 -16.38 33.96 42.69
CA MET A 493 -17.78 34.34 42.64
C MET A 493 -18.08 35.62 43.46
N THR A 494 -17.41 35.81 44.61
CA THR A 494 -17.48 37.07 45.34
C THR A 494 -17.09 38.24 44.43
N GLU A 495 -16.05 38.08 43.64
CA GLU A 495 -15.59 39.13 42.73
C GLU A 495 -16.56 39.34 41.56
N VAL A 496 -17.15 38.26 41.03
CA VAL A 496 -18.20 38.34 39.99
C VAL A 496 -19.34 39.21 40.47
N PHE A 497 -19.90 38.90 41.66
CA PHE A 497 -21.03 39.66 42.19
C PHE A 497 -20.63 41.07 42.61
N GLN A 498 -19.44 41.26 43.17
CA GLN A 498 -18.93 42.61 43.48
C GLN A 498 -18.85 43.48 42.22
N ASN A 499 -18.28 42.98 41.11
CA ASN A 499 -18.20 43.73 39.85
C ASN A 499 -19.58 44.05 39.27
N LEU A 500 -20.53 43.09 39.30
CA LEU A 500 -21.87 43.29 38.75
C LEU A 500 -22.67 44.29 39.59
N ILE A 501 -22.63 44.17 40.94
CA ILE A 501 -23.38 45.03 41.85
C ILE A 501 -22.76 46.43 41.91
N GLU A 502 -21.42 46.57 41.94
CA GLU A 502 -20.75 47.85 41.83
C GLU A 502 -21.12 48.58 40.52
N ASN A 503 -21.18 47.86 39.40
CA ASN A 503 -21.62 48.44 38.13
C ASN A 503 -23.09 48.89 38.22
N ALA A 504 -23.97 48.08 38.80
CA ALA A 504 -25.36 48.46 39.01
C ALA A 504 -25.51 49.74 39.83
N ILE A 505 -24.76 49.86 40.95
CA ILE A 505 -24.75 51.09 41.79
C ILE A 505 -24.16 52.28 41.01
N LYS A 506 -23.11 52.05 40.26
CA LYS A 506 -22.38 53.06 39.51
C LYS A 506 -23.26 53.73 38.45
N TYR A 507 -23.98 52.91 37.69
CA TYR A 507 -24.75 53.37 36.51
C TYR A 507 -26.22 53.67 36.84
N THR A 508 -26.66 53.40 38.06
CA THR A 508 -27.97 53.82 38.54
C THR A 508 -27.94 55.24 39.04
N SER A 509 -28.96 56.04 38.63
CA SER A 509 -29.15 57.40 39.09
C SER A 509 -29.58 57.44 40.57
N SER A 510 -29.39 58.59 41.23
CA SER A 510 -29.85 58.79 42.63
C SER A 510 -31.33 58.51 42.76
N ASN A 511 -31.74 57.86 43.87
CA ASN A 511 -33.06 57.34 44.18
C ASN A 511 -33.52 56.20 43.30
N GLY A 512 -32.60 55.53 42.57
CA GLY A 512 -32.88 54.34 41.74
C GLY A 512 -33.05 53.07 42.57
N LYS A 513 -33.29 51.94 41.85
CA LYS A 513 -33.53 50.61 42.47
C LYS A 513 -32.63 49.56 41.81
N ILE A 514 -32.13 48.63 42.64
CA ILE A 514 -31.43 47.43 42.22
C ILE A 514 -32.16 46.26 42.82
N ASN A 515 -32.56 45.27 41.97
CA ASN A 515 -33.21 44.05 42.41
C ASN A 515 -32.28 42.88 42.11
N ILE A 516 -32.02 42.04 43.09
CA ILE A 516 -31.25 40.81 42.94
C ILE A 516 -32.16 39.66 43.26
N LYS A 517 -32.29 38.72 42.32
CA LYS A 517 -33.14 37.54 42.47
C LYS A 517 -32.32 36.31 42.17
N THR A 518 -32.50 35.27 43.00
CA THR A 518 -31.96 33.94 42.74
C THR A 518 -33.11 32.97 42.60
N THR A 519 -32.94 32.02 41.65
CA THR A 519 -33.94 30.95 41.38
C THR A 519 -33.17 29.68 41.04
N GLU A 520 -33.58 28.55 41.58
CA GLU A 520 -33.04 27.25 41.30
C GLU A 520 -33.92 26.53 40.31
N THR A 521 -33.29 25.84 39.37
CA THR A 521 -33.89 24.89 38.44
C THR A 521 -33.27 23.50 38.64
N ASP A 522 -33.78 22.47 37.99
CA ASP A 522 -33.24 21.11 38.12
C ASP A 522 -31.77 20.98 37.74
N THR A 523 -31.23 21.88 36.92
CA THR A 523 -29.88 21.78 36.33
C THR A 523 -28.97 23.00 36.59
N GLU A 524 -29.54 24.13 36.95
CA GLU A 524 -28.76 25.37 37.07
C GLU A 524 -29.37 26.33 38.12
N VAL A 525 -28.51 27.17 38.71
CA VAL A 525 -28.91 28.32 39.52
C VAL A 525 -28.87 29.53 38.59
N LEU A 526 -30.01 30.27 38.55
CA LEU A 526 -30.14 31.52 37.83
C LEU A 526 -30.09 32.70 38.82
N ILE A 527 -29.16 33.60 38.61
CA ILE A 527 -29.03 34.85 39.39
C ILE A 527 -29.34 36.01 38.44
N GLU A 528 -30.32 36.84 38.78
CA GLU A 528 -30.72 38.04 38.05
C GLU A 528 -30.34 39.26 38.86
N ILE A 529 -29.54 40.17 38.27
CA ILE A 529 -29.17 41.45 38.84
C ILE A 529 -29.70 42.55 37.92
N GLN A 530 -30.75 43.21 38.39
CA GLN A 530 -31.46 44.24 37.64
C GLN A 530 -31.18 45.61 38.24
N ASP A 531 -30.80 46.58 37.44
CA ASP A 531 -30.69 47.98 37.79
C ASP A 531 -31.72 48.84 37.05
N SER A 532 -32.00 50.05 37.60
CA SER A 532 -32.86 51.06 36.97
C SER A 532 -32.02 52.20 36.37
N GLY A 533 -30.83 51.90 35.88
CA GLY A 533 -29.87 52.86 35.38
C GLY A 533 -30.11 53.32 33.95
N GLU A 534 -29.10 53.93 33.37
CA GLU A 534 -29.15 54.51 32.01
C GLU A 534 -29.20 53.48 30.88
N GLY A 535 -28.99 52.18 31.18
CA GLY A 535 -28.98 51.12 30.22
C GLY A 535 -27.77 51.13 29.26
N ILE A 536 -27.71 50.16 28.33
CA ILE A 536 -26.60 49.94 27.41
C ILE A 536 -27.17 49.86 25.98
N THR A 537 -26.54 50.59 25.05
CA THR A 537 -26.95 50.56 23.63
C THR A 537 -26.68 49.19 22.99
N GLU A 538 -27.47 48.79 21.97
CA GLU A 538 -27.27 47.51 21.29
C GLU A 538 -25.85 47.33 20.73
N GLU A 539 -25.23 48.40 20.23
CA GLU A 539 -23.86 48.39 19.74
C GLU A 539 -22.87 48.04 20.86
N ASP A 540 -23.05 48.65 22.03
CA ASP A 540 -22.15 48.45 23.15
C ASP A 540 -22.33 47.07 23.81
N GLN A 541 -23.56 46.50 23.84
CA GLN A 541 -23.83 45.19 24.43
C GLN A 541 -22.98 44.05 23.84
N ILE A 542 -22.60 44.15 22.56
CA ILE A 542 -21.72 43.17 21.89
C ILE A 542 -20.26 43.31 22.36
N HIS A 543 -19.88 44.53 22.73
CA HIS A 543 -18.47 44.86 22.96
C HIS A 543 -18.04 44.93 24.42
N ILE A 544 -18.98 45.11 25.36
CA ILE A 544 -18.68 45.23 26.79
C ILE A 544 -17.97 44.04 27.43
N TRP A 545 -18.01 42.87 26.77
CA TRP A 545 -17.33 41.66 27.20
C TRP A 545 -15.86 41.57 26.77
N LYS A 546 -15.41 42.52 25.91
CA LYS A 546 -14.01 42.58 25.46
C LYS A 546 -13.14 43.33 26.47
N LYS A 547 -11.85 43.00 26.49
CA LYS A 547 -10.84 43.68 27.35
C LYS A 547 -10.72 45.14 26.97
N PHE A 548 -10.63 46.01 27.98
CA PHE A 548 -10.41 47.46 27.83
C PHE A 548 -11.53 48.22 27.09
N VAL A 549 -12.68 47.63 26.92
CA VAL A 549 -13.81 48.27 26.25
C VAL A 549 -14.71 48.97 27.25
N ARG A 550 -15.09 50.24 26.93
CA ARG A 550 -16.04 51.06 27.68
C ARG A 550 -17.06 51.62 26.71
N GLY A 551 -18.31 51.83 27.13
CA GLY A 551 -19.35 52.41 26.27
C GLY A 551 -18.99 53.85 25.85
N LYS A 552 -19.26 54.20 24.58
CA LYS A 552 -18.90 55.50 23.98
C LYS A 552 -19.45 56.72 24.72
N THR A 553 -20.58 56.58 25.35
CA THR A 553 -21.24 57.64 26.13
C THR A 553 -20.73 57.77 27.56
N GLN A 554 -19.99 56.80 28.06
CA GLN A 554 -19.57 56.68 29.47
C GLN A 554 -18.13 57.10 29.72
N ASP A 555 -17.32 57.33 28.67
CA ASP A 555 -15.89 57.65 28.79
C ASP A 555 -15.61 58.98 29.54
N GLN A 556 -16.55 59.93 29.53
CA GLN A 556 -16.35 61.25 30.14
C GLN A 556 -16.86 61.36 31.57
N LYS A 557 -17.76 60.51 32.06
CA LYS A 557 -18.46 60.69 33.34
C LYS A 557 -18.10 59.71 34.47
N THR A 558 -17.52 58.55 34.14
CA THR A 558 -17.34 57.46 35.14
C THR A 558 -15.99 56.80 35.06
N LYS A 559 -15.25 56.67 36.18
CA LYS A 559 -13.95 56.00 36.27
C LYS A 559 -14.13 54.46 36.16
N GLY A 560 -13.24 53.73 35.41
CA GLY A 560 -13.25 52.27 35.36
C GLY A 560 -12.25 51.68 34.36
N THR A 561 -11.77 50.46 34.59
CA THR A 561 -10.69 49.81 33.85
C THR A 561 -11.12 49.17 32.52
N GLY A 562 -12.40 48.93 32.31
CA GLY A 562 -12.90 48.17 31.17
C GLY A 562 -12.56 46.64 31.20
N LEU A 563 -12.10 46.14 32.37
CA LEU A 563 -11.73 44.73 32.56
C LEU A 563 -12.72 43.95 33.43
N GLY A 564 -13.57 44.62 34.20
CA GLY A 564 -14.47 44.00 35.17
C GLY A 564 -15.44 43.01 34.53
N LEU A 565 -16.18 43.41 33.48
CA LEU A 565 -17.14 42.53 32.81
C LEU A 565 -16.44 41.42 32.03
N TYR A 566 -15.25 41.62 31.51
CA TYR A 566 -14.45 40.56 30.90
C TYR A 566 -14.10 39.48 31.94
N LEU A 567 -13.62 39.88 33.14
CA LEU A 567 -13.32 38.95 34.23
C LEU A 567 -14.58 38.21 34.72
N VAL A 568 -15.68 38.95 34.86
CA VAL A 568 -16.98 38.34 35.21
C VAL A 568 -17.34 37.23 34.26
N LYS A 569 -17.35 37.49 32.96
CA LYS A 569 -17.64 36.47 31.93
C LYS A 569 -16.68 35.31 32.02
N TYR A 570 -15.38 35.58 32.10
CA TYR A 570 -14.35 34.56 32.17
C TYR A 570 -14.49 33.66 33.40
N PHE A 571 -14.74 34.21 34.58
CA PHE A 571 -14.91 33.43 35.80
C PHE A 571 -16.17 32.56 35.77
N ILE A 572 -17.27 33.06 35.23
CA ILE A 572 -18.49 32.28 35.07
C ILE A 572 -18.27 31.14 34.09
N GLU A 573 -17.62 31.39 32.95
CA GLU A 573 -17.28 30.37 31.96
C GLU A 573 -16.32 29.30 32.54
N LEU A 574 -15.36 29.68 33.37
CA LEU A 574 -14.50 28.74 34.11
C LEU A 574 -15.26 27.80 35.04
N HIS A 575 -16.42 28.21 35.54
CA HIS A 575 -17.31 27.38 36.36
C HIS A 575 -18.30 26.56 35.51
N GLY A 576 -18.19 26.59 34.18
CA GLY A 576 -19.12 25.92 33.28
C GLY A 576 -20.46 26.66 33.13
N GLY A 577 -20.54 27.86 33.67
CA GLY A 577 -21.73 28.70 33.61
C GLY A 577 -21.77 29.59 32.36
N ASN A 578 -22.83 30.40 32.28
CA ASN A 578 -23.01 31.41 31.24
C ASN A 578 -23.57 32.71 31.79
N ILE A 579 -23.20 33.84 31.15
CA ILE A 579 -23.75 35.15 31.47
C ILE A 579 -24.27 35.84 30.20
N HIS A 580 -25.45 36.44 30.32
CA HIS A 580 -26.00 37.30 29.29
C HIS A 580 -26.70 38.52 29.94
N LEU A 581 -27.05 39.49 29.12
CA LEU A 581 -27.74 40.67 29.60
C LEU A 581 -28.92 41.00 28.69
N LYS A 582 -29.88 41.74 29.30
CA LYS A 582 -30.91 42.47 28.56
C LYS A 582 -30.87 43.91 29.04
N SER A 583 -30.74 44.85 28.12
CA SER A 583 -30.68 46.27 28.47
C SER A 583 -31.39 47.10 27.42
N VAL A 584 -32.05 48.13 27.88
CA VAL A 584 -32.71 49.14 27.05
C VAL A 584 -32.25 50.52 27.52
N PRO A 585 -31.71 51.37 26.64
CA PRO A 585 -31.31 52.72 26.97
C PRO A 585 -32.42 53.46 27.71
N GLY A 586 -32.10 54.06 28.86
CA GLY A 586 -33.05 54.78 29.73
C GLY A 586 -33.92 53.94 30.65
N HIS A 587 -33.86 52.58 30.56
CA HIS A 587 -34.70 51.69 31.35
C HIS A 587 -33.90 50.70 32.25
N GLY A 588 -32.54 50.81 32.22
CA GLY A 588 -31.65 49.98 33.03
C GLY A 588 -31.19 48.67 32.34
N THR A 589 -30.50 47.83 33.11
CA THR A 589 -29.89 46.60 32.66
C THR A 589 -30.25 45.42 33.57
N ILE A 590 -30.41 44.24 33.02
CA ILE A 590 -30.55 42.97 33.71
C ILE A 590 -29.42 42.05 33.29
N PHE A 591 -28.56 41.68 34.23
CA PHE A 591 -27.58 40.63 34.02
C PHE A 591 -28.16 39.30 34.53
N TYR A 592 -28.03 38.23 33.68
CA TYR A 592 -28.44 36.88 33.98
C TYR A 592 -27.21 36.01 34.07
N VAL A 593 -26.90 35.54 35.28
CA VAL A 593 -25.80 34.61 35.54
C VAL A 593 -26.40 33.22 35.75
N ARG A 594 -25.91 32.24 35.04
CA ARG A 594 -26.30 30.84 35.15
C ARG A 594 -25.12 30.00 35.59
N LEU A 595 -25.24 29.28 36.67
CA LEU A 595 -24.23 28.34 37.16
C LEU A 595 -24.81 26.93 37.20
N PRO A 596 -24.10 25.92 36.65
CA PRO A 596 -24.59 24.55 36.68
C PRO A 596 -24.58 24.01 38.11
N ILE A 597 -25.65 23.22 38.41
CA ILE A 597 -25.66 22.39 39.61
C ILE A 597 -24.99 21.09 39.17
N GLU A 598 -23.73 20.85 39.54
CA GLU A 598 -23.06 19.56 39.30
C GLU A 598 -23.81 18.54 40.17
N SER A 599 -24.65 17.71 39.55
CA SER A 599 -25.20 16.55 40.24
C SER A 599 -24.01 15.64 40.60
N THR A 600 -23.78 15.45 41.89
CA THR A 600 -22.91 14.38 42.38
C THR A 600 -23.49 13.05 41.87
N GLN A 601 -23.11 12.63 40.66
CA GLN A 601 -23.27 11.24 40.30
C GLN A 601 -22.28 10.46 41.17
N GLU A 602 -22.80 9.94 42.28
CA GLU A 602 -22.18 8.82 42.96
C GLU A 602 -21.92 7.74 41.90
N THR A 603 -20.66 7.59 41.54
CA THR A 603 -20.19 6.40 40.82
C THR A 603 -20.27 5.25 41.82
N ILE A 604 -21.36 4.47 41.73
CA ILE A 604 -21.51 3.16 42.39
C ILE A 604 -20.63 2.14 41.67
#